data_585bf086dbfb063b8a2f08fa48308386
#
_entry.id   585bf086dbfb063b8a2f08fa48308386
#
_cell.length_a   1.000
_cell.length_b   1.000
_cell.length_c   1.000
_cell.angle_alpha   90.00
_cell.angle_beta   90.00
_cell.angle_gamma   90.00
#
_symmetry.space_group_name_H-M   'P 1'
#
loop_
_entity.id
_entity.type
_entity.pdbx_description
1 polymer ?
#
loop_
_entity_poly.entity_id
_entity_poly.type
_entity_poly.pdbx_seq_one_letter_code
_entity_poly.pdbx_strand_id
1 'polypeptide(L)'
;PLPSINLDLLSTVDELAWVQLQESQSILLHLNNTETVHPELFSFSELRSSFRDVAIYEQTLPEDFQFLLNTMGSFKTGEWSAQIDDFLIYSNSESHLKQIIGNYLDNNTLYNDINFKTLREDLADKSSFLWLGKTPNLKKNWETSSKEIELTWDKINLKAYPLIVLQGISENNFIQT
;
A
#
# COMPACT_ATOMS: atom_id res chain seq x y z
N PRO A 1 0.11 -15.72 24.29
CA PRO A 1 1.39 -15.81 23.64
C PRO A 1 1.31 -14.99 22.35
N LEU A 2 2.34 -14.20 22.06
CA LEU A 2 2.48 -13.57 20.75
C LEU A 2 2.64 -14.68 19.70
N PRO A 3 2.06 -14.54 18.50
CA PRO A 3 2.30 -15.48 17.42
C PRO A 3 3.81 -15.53 17.11
N SER A 4 4.31 -16.68 16.77
CA SER A 4 5.70 -16.81 16.29
C SER A 4 5.75 -16.22 14.89
N ILE A 5 6.38 -15.06 14.74
CA ILE A 5 6.55 -14.40 13.46
C ILE A 5 7.66 -15.10 12.67
N ASN A 6 7.38 -15.46 11.42
CA ASN A 6 8.38 -16.03 10.51
C ASN A 6 9.28 -14.91 9.94
N LEU A 7 10.45 -14.72 10.56
CA LEU A 7 11.39 -13.67 10.15
C LEU A 7 12.00 -13.94 8.75
N ASP A 8 12.14 -15.21 8.37
CA ASP A 8 12.67 -15.56 7.04
C ASP A 8 11.69 -15.11 5.94
N LEU A 9 10.37 -15.31 6.18
CA LEU A 9 9.33 -14.82 5.28
C LEU A 9 9.35 -13.29 5.18
N LEU A 10 9.41 -12.60 6.31
CA LEU A 10 9.44 -11.12 6.32
C LEU A 10 10.69 -10.55 5.66
N SER A 11 11.83 -11.24 5.75
CA SER A 11 13.08 -10.79 5.14
C SER A 11 13.08 -10.82 3.61
N THR A 12 12.09 -11.47 2.99
CA THR A 12 11.94 -11.50 1.52
C THR A 12 11.27 -10.24 0.95
N VAL A 13 10.75 -9.38 1.82
CA VAL A 13 10.06 -8.14 1.46
C VAL A 13 10.83 -6.96 2.03
N ASP A 14 11.23 -6.02 1.19
CA ASP A 14 11.94 -4.81 1.61
C ASP A 14 11.01 -3.60 1.75
N GLU A 15 9.89 -3.57 1.01
CA GLU A 15 8.89 -2.52 1.13
C GLU A 15 7.47 -3.11 1.18
N LEU A 16 6.64 -2.51 2.02
CA LEU A 16 5.23 -2.82 2.10
C LEU A 16 4.43 -1.53 1.88
N ALA A 17 3.51 -1.55 0.93
CA ALA A 17 2.59 -0.45 0.71
C ALA A 17 1.14 -0.88 0.95
N TRP A 18 0.40 0.00 1.61
CA TRP A 18 -1.06 -0.10 1.72
C TRP A 18 -1.71 0.95 0.84
N VAL A 19 -2.58 0.50 -0.07
CA VAL A 19 -3.33 1.36 -0.98
C VAL A 19 -4.80 1.25 -0.67
N GLN A 20 -5.42 2.38 -0.38
CA GLN A 20 -6.86 2.48 -0.19
C GLN A 20 -7.48 3.35 -1.27
N LEU A 21 -8.48 2.80 -1.96
CA LEU A 21 -9.30 3.52 -2.92
C LEU A 21 -10.79 3.28 -2.59
N GLN A 22 -11.45 4.30 -2.05
CA GLN A 22 -12.82 4.18 -1.53
C GLN A 22 -12.91 3.10 -0.43
N GLU A 23 -13.69 2.05 -0.65
CA GLU A 23 -13.85 0.93 0.28
C GLU A 23 -12.90 -0.24 -0.01
N SER A 24 -12.20 -0.19 -1.15
CA SER A 24 -11.27 -1.23 -1.56
C SER A 24 -9.88 -0.97 -0.99
N GLN A 25 -9.25 -2.06 -0.54
CA GLN A 25 -7.91 -2.04 0.05
C GLN A 25 -7.03 -3.06 -0.67
N SER A 26 -5.77 -2.68 -0.88
CA SER A 26 -4.76 -3.58 -1.41
C SER A 26 -3.45 -3.40 -0.67
N ILE A 27 -2.74 -4.51 -0.51
CA ILE A 27 -1.39 -4.56 0.03
C ILE A 27 -0.45 -4.91 -1.12
N LEU A 28 0.60 -4.14 -1.27
CA LEU A 28 1.67 -4.40 -2.21
C LEU A 28 2.93 -4.74 -1.41
N LEU A 29 3.53 -5.88 -1.72
CA LEU A 29 4.81 -6.30 -1.19
C LEU A 29 5.84 -6.18 -2.30
N HIS A 30 6.87 -5.37 -2.10
CA HIS A 30 8.03 -5.31 -2.98
C HIS A 30 9.03 -6.38 -2.54
N LEU A 31 9.33 -7.31 -3.44
CA LEU A 31 10.19 -8.44 -3.18
C LEU A 31 11.66 -8.06 -3.42
N ASN A 32 12.53 -8.35 -2.48
CA ASN A 32 13.96 -8.06 -2.60
C ASN A 32 14.66 -9.00 -3.59
N ASN A 33 14.09 -10.17 -3.85
CA ASN A 33 14.59 -11.12 -4.83
C ASN A 33 13.46 -12.04 -5.31
N THR A 34 13.14 -12.00 -6.60
CA THR A 34 12.10 -12.84 -7.21
C THR A 34 12.57 -14.27 -7.51
N GLU A 35 13.88 -14.52 -7.52
CA GLU A 35 14.43 -15.86 -7.80
C GLU A 35 14.38 -16.78 -6.57
N THR A 36 14.37 -16.20 -5.35
CA THR A 36 14.43 -16.93 -4.07
C THR A 36 13.25 -16.61 -3.16
N VAL A 37 12.07 -16.40 -3.73
CA VAL A 37 10.90 -16.02 -2.96
C VAL A 37 10.44 -17.16 -2.05
N HIS A 38 10.06 -16.79 -0.83
CA HIS A 38 9.59 -17.76 0.16
C HIS A 38 8.34 -18.50 -0.36
N PRO A 39 8.29 -19.83 -0.29
CA PRO A 39 7.18 -20.60 -0.86
C PRO A 39 5.79 -20.20 -0.37
N GLU A 40 5.67 -19.69 0.86
CA GLU A 40 4.39 -19.21 1.42
C GLU A 40 3.82 -17.99 0.70
N LEU A 41 4.67 -17.16 0.07
CA LEU A 41 4.23 -16.03 -0.75
C LEU A 41 3.66 -16.48 -2.10
N PHE A 42 4.07 -17.65 -2.59
CA PHE A 42 3.69 -18.21 -3.90
C PHE A 42 2.83 -19.47 -3.81
N SER A 43 2.30 -19.81 -2.65
CA SER A 43 1.33 -20.91 -2.52
C SER A 43 -0.02 -20.51 -3.12
N PHE A 44 -0.01 -20.16 -4.41
CA PHE A 44 -1.21 -19.80 -5.16
C PHE A 44 -2.18 -20.96 -5.14
N SER A 45 -3.34 -20.74 -4.53
CA SER A 45 -4.31 -21.81 -4.35
C SER A 45 -5.03 -22.12 -5.66
N GLU A 46 -5.44 -21.13 -6.43
CA GLU A 46 -6.20 -21.33 -7.66
C GLU A 46 -6.09 -20.13 -8.59
N LEU A 47 -5.79 -20.41 -9.87
CA LEU A 47 -5.89 -19.41 -10.94
C LEU A 47 -7.37 -19.11 -11.20
N ARG A 48 -7.80 -17.87 -11.01
CA ARG A 48 -9.17 -17.43 -11.22
C ARG A 48 -9.40 -16.76 -12.55
N SER A 49 -8.52 -15.86 -12.94
CA SER A 49 -8.64 -15.09 -14.17
C SER A 49 -7.29 -14.55 -14.61
N SER A 50 -7.28 -13.84 -15.71
CA SER A 50 -6.13 -13.04 -16.15
C SER A 50 -6.60 -11.65 -16.58
N PHE A 51 -5.73 -10.66 -16.45
CA PHE A 51 -5.98 -9.31 -16.93
C PHE A 51 -4.71 -8.76 -17.58
N ARG A 52 -4.77 -8.45 -18.88
CA ARG A 52 -3.62 -7.94 -19.67
C ARG A 52 -2.37 -8.83 -19.49
N ASP A 53 -2.58 -10.15 -19.62
CA ASP A 53 -1.57 -11.21 -19.48
C ASP A 53 -1.00 -11.40 -18.06
N VAL A 54 -1.51 -10.67 -17.07
CA VAL A 54 -1.19 -10.89 -15.66
C VAL A 54 -2.19 -11.88 -15.06
N ALA A 55 -1.69 -12.97 -14.49
CA ALA A 55 -2.50 -13.99 -13.83
C ALA A 55 -3.05 -13.45 -12.49
N ILE A 56 -4.32 -13.74 -12.21
CA ILE A 56 -5.01 -13.38 -10.98
C ILE A 56 -5.41 -14.66 -10.26
N TYR A 57 -5.02 -14.76 -8.99
CA TYR A 57 -5.22 -15.93 -8.15
C TYR A 57 -6.16 -15.63 -6.99
N GLU A 58 -6.79 -16.67 -6.47
CA GLU A 58 -7.44 -16.63 -5.17
C GLU A 58 -6.42 -17.04 -4.11
N GLN A 59 -5.96 -16.05 -3.38
CA GLN A 59 -4.97 -16.23 -2.30
C GLN A 59 -5.08 -15.10 -1.29
N THR A 60 -5.04 -15.46 -0.02
CA THR A 60 -4.99 -14.51 1.10
C THR A 60 -3.55 -14.13 1.43
N LEU A 61 -3.37 -12.91 1.95
CA LEU A 61 -2.10 -12.47 2.50
C LEU A 61 -1.66 -13.41 3.63
N PRO A 62 -0.38 -13.83 3.71
CA PRO A 62 0.13 -14.66 4.81
C PRO A 62 -0.12 -14.05 6.20
N GLU A 63 -0.35 -14.89 7.21
CA GLU A 63 -0.75 -14.46 8.56
C GLU A 63 0.27 -13.52 9.21
N ASP A 64 1.56 -13.70 8.97
CA ASP A 64 2.63 -12.85 9.49
C ASP A 64 2.47 -11.39 9.05
N PHE A 65 2.17 -11.17 7.75
CA PHE A 65 1.89 -9.84 7.22
C PHE A 65 0.55 -9.30 7.72
N GLN A 66 -0.46 -10.14 7.84
CA GLN A 66 -1.74 -9.74 8.43
C GLN A 66 -1.57 -9.25 9.87
N PHE A 67 -0.75 -9.98 10.65
CA PHE A 67 -0.46 -9.58 12.03
C PHE A 67 0.22 -8.21 12.09
N LEU A 68 1.27 -7.99 11.28
CA LEU A 68 1.96 -6.70 11.22
C LEU A 68 1.01 -5.56 10.84
N LEU A 69 0.22 -5.74 9.79
CA LEU A 69 -0.72 -4.74 9.32
C LEU A 69 -1.79 -4.40 10.36
N ASN A 70 -2.29 -5.40 11.09
CA ASN A 70 -3.28 -5.20 12.14
C ASN A 70 -2.73 -4.40 13.34
N THR A 71 -1.41 -4.34 13.52
CA THR A 71 -0.79 -3.45 14.52
C THR A 71 -0.81 -1.98 14.07
N MET A 72 -0.86 -1.74 12.76
CA MET A 72 -0.84 -0.40 12.15
C MET A 72 -2.25 0.14 11.88
N GLY A 73 -3.25 -0.74 11.76
CA GLY A 73 -4.62 -0.34 11.46
C GLY A 73 -5.53 -1.52 11.17
N SER A 74 -6.80 -1.23 10.87
CA SER A 74 -7.77 -2.26 10.50
C SER A 74 -7.72 -2.52 8.99
N PHE A 75 -7.12 -3.63 8.58
CA PHE A 75 -7.05 -4.05 7.19
C PHE A 75 -8.09 -5.12 6.89
N LYS A 76 -8.77 -4.96 5.77
CA LYS A 76 -9.60 -6.02 5.21
C LYS A 76 -8.69 -6.86 4.33
N THR A 77 -8.34 -8.05 4.82
CA THR A 77 -7.61 -9.03 4.02
C THR A 77 -8.41 -9.38 2.78
N GLY A 78 -7.75 -9.40 1.64
CA GLY A 78 -8.37 -9.77 0.37
C GLY A 78 -8.13 -11.22 0.02
N GLU A 79 -8.93 -11.70 -0.93
CA GLU A 79 -8.85 -13.07 -1.47
C GLU A 79 -8.23 -13.09 -2.86
N TRP A 80 -7.87 -11.92 -3.39
CA TRP A 80 -7.34 -11.76 -4.74
C TRP A 80 -5.86 -11.40 -4.70
N SER A 81 -5.04 -12.08 -5.47
CA SER A 81 -3.63 -11.77 -5.59
C SER A 81 -3.15 -11.80 -7.04
N ALA A 82 -2.09 -11.05 -7.32
CA ALA A 82 -1.36 -11.07 -8.56
C ALA A 82 0.10 -10.71 -8.33
N GLN A 83 0.97 -11.19 -9.22
CA GLN A 83 2.36 -10.75 -9.27
C GLN A 83 2.61 -9.97 -10.56
N ILE A 84 3.31 -8.84 -10.42
CA ILE A 84 3.82 -8.04 -11.54
C ILE A 84 5.26 -7.66 -11.20
N ASP A 85 6.20 -8.09 -12.03
CA ASP A 85 7.62 -7.87 -11.80
C ASP A 85 7.99 -8.26 -10.35
N ASP A 86 8.55 -7.33 -9.58
CA ASP A 86 8.97 -7.54 -8.20
C ASP A 86 7.85 -7.27 -7.17
N PHE A 87 6.63 -7.01 -7.63
CA PHE A 87 5.51 -6.70 -6.75
C PHE A 87 4.53 -7.87 -6.64
N LEU A 88 4.23 -8.27 -5.42
CA LEU A 88 3.14 -9.17 -5.10
C LEU A 88 2.00 -8.35 -4.48
N ILE A 89 0.82 -8.45 -5.06
CA ILE A 89 -0.33 -7.60 -4.74
C ILE A 89 -1.45 -8.46 -4.18
N TYR A 90 -1.98 -8.08 -3.03
CA TYR A 90 -3.18 -8.68 -2.43
C TYR A 90 -4.28 -7.64 -2.35
N SER A 91 -5.50 -8.00 -2.72
CA SER A 91 -6.63 -7.07 -2.74
C SER A 91 -7.92 -7.71 -2.23
N ASN A 92 -8.76 -6.92 -1.56
CA ASN A 92 -10.12 -7.33 -1.19
C ASN A 92 -11.13 -7.16 -2.34
N SER A 93 -10.66 -6.72 -3.52
CA SER A 93 -11.51 -6.48 -4.68
C SER A 93 -10.76 -6.81 -5.97
N GLU A 94 -11.30 -7.72 -6.77
CA GLU A 94 -10.74 -8.05 -8.08
C GLU A 94 -10.69 -6.83 -9.01
N SER A 95 -11.74 -5.99 -8.98
CA SER A 95 -11.77 -4.78 -9.81
C SER A 95 -10.69 -3.78 -9.41
N HIS A 96 -10.40 -3.63 -8.12
CA HIS A 96 -9.32 -2.78 -7.62
C HIS A 96 -7.95 -3.35 -7.99
N LEU A 97 -7.77 -4.67 -7.87
CA LEU A 97 -6.55 -5.34 -8.33
C LEU A 97 -6.30 -5.09 -9.82
N LYS A 98 -7.31 -5.28 -10.68
CA LYS A 98 -7.23 -4.98 -12.12
C LYS A 98 -6.90 -3.51 -12.40
N GLN A 99 -7.41 -2.58 -11.59
CA GLN A 99 -7.08 -1.17 -11.71
C GLN A 99 -5.60 -0.89 -11.36
N ILE A 100 -5.06 -1.51 -10.31
CA ILE A 100 -3.65 -1.40 -9.95
C ILE A 100 -2.78 -1.95 -11.08
N ILE A 101 -3.08 -3.16 -11.58
CA ILE A 101 -2.40 -3.78 -12.70
C ILE A 101 -2.42 -2.86 -13.94
N GLY A 102 -3.60 -2.33 -14.29
CA GLY A 102 -3.77 -1.43 -15.43
C GLY A 102 -2.93 -0.16 -15.29
N ASN A 103 -2.99 0.49 -14.14
CA ASN A 103 -2.21 1.69 -13.86
C ASN A 103 -0.70 1.44 -13.96
N TYR A 104 -0.24 0.30 -13.45
CA TYR A 104 1.18 -0.08 -13.54
C TYR A 104 1.62 -0.26 -14.99
N LEU A 105 0.90 -1.07 -15.76
CA LEU A 105 1.20 -1.37 -17.18
C LEU A 105 1.09 -0.14 -18.09
N ASP A 106 0.24 0.83 -17.73
CA ASP A 106 0.08 2.09 -18.47
C ASP A 106 1.06 3.18 -17.99
N ASN A 107 2.00 2.85 -17.09
CA ASN A 107 2.90 3.81 -16.44
C ASN A 107 2.15 4.97 -15.74
N ASN A 108 0.90 4.77 -15.35
CA ASN A 108 0.10 5.71 -14.59
C ASN A 108 0.29 5.48 -13.08
N THR A 109 1.53 5.55 -12.66
CA THR A 109 1.94 5.33 -11.28
C THR A 109 2.23 6.65 -10.57
N LEU A 110 2.30 6.61 -9.25
CA LEU A 110 2.68 7.77 -8.45
C LEU A 110 4.04 8.35 -8.88
N TYR A 111 4.99 7.48 -9.24
CA TYR A 111 6.32 7.89 -9.73
C TYR A 111 6.25 8.82 -10.95
N ASN A 112 5.21 8.69 -11.78
CA ASN A 112 4.99 9.49 -12.98
C ASN A 112 4.07 10.71 -12.75
N ASP A 113 3.45 10.82 -11.57
CA ASP A 113 2.63 11.97 -11.19
C ASP A 113 3.51 13.23 -11.01
N ILE A 114 3.18 14.32 -11.74
CA ILE A 114 3.98 15.54 -11.72
C ILE A 114 4.01 16.20 -10.34
N ASN A 115 2.90 16.15 -9.62
CA ASN A 115 2.83 16.73 -8.28
C ASN A 115 3.71 15.93 -7.29
N PHE A 116 3.72 14.61 -7.44
CA PHE A 116 4.57 13.77 -6.61
C PHE A 116 6.06 13.94 -6.95
N LYS A 117 6.41 14.08 -8.22
CA LYS A 117 7.80 14.35 -8.65
C LYS A 117 8.36 15.62 -7.99
N THR A 118 7.58 16.70 -8.00
CA THR A 118 7.98 17.96 -7.36
C THR A 118 8.14 17.77 -5.85
N LEU A 119 7.19 17.08 -5.22
CA LEU A 119 7.19 16.89 -3.78
C LEU A 119 8.32 15.95 -3.31
N ARG A 120 8.69 14.99 -4.15
CA ARG A 120 9.77 14.04 -3.86
C ARG A 120 11.13 14.71 -3.69
N GLU A 121 11.37 15.87 -4.32
CA GLU A 121 12.61 16.63 -4.18
C GLU A 121 12.84 17.12 -2.74
N ASP A 122 11.76 17.29 -1.98
CA ASP A 122 11.78 17.73 -0.58
C ASP A 122 11.77 16.55 0.42
N LEU A 123 11.61 15.31 -0.07
CA LEU A 123 11.59 14.12 0.79
C LEU A 123 13.01 13.55 0.96
N ALA A 124 13.26 12.94 2.11
CA ALA A 124 14.49 12.18 2.31
C ALA A 124 14.49 10.91 1.43
N ASP A 125 15.67 10.51 0.98
CA ASP A 125 15.86 9.33 0.12
C ASP A 125 15.42 8.02 0.79
N LYS A 126 15.50 7.97 2.12
CA LYS A 126 15.09 6.81 2.92
C LYS A 126 14.05 7.22 3.94
N SER A 127 13.03 6.40 4.10
CA SER A 127 12.02 6.58 5.14
C SER A 127 11.64 5.21 5.74
N SER A 128 11.39 5.22 7.04
CA SER A 128 10.79 4.06 7.72
C SER A 128 9.29 4.00 7.47
N PHE A 129 8.70 5.17 7.22
CA PHE A 129 7.27 5.32 6.97
C PHE A 129 7.04 6.48 6.01
N LEU A 130 6.23 6.24 4.98
CA LEU A 130 5.74 7.26 4.05
C LEU A 130 4.23 7.13 3.92
N TRP A 131 3.49 8.19 4.32
CA TRP A 131 2.07 8.27 4.08
C TRP A 131 1.80 9.34 3.02
N LEU A 132 0.94 9.01 2.05
CA LEU A 132 0.56 9.90 0.99
C LEU A 132 -0.96 9.90 0.82
N GLY A 133 -1.54 11.10 0.79
CA GLY A 133 -2.97 11.29 0.57
C GLY A 133 -3.27 12.29 -0.52
N LYS A 134 -4.18 11.93 -1.44
CA LYS A 134 -4.79 12.90 -2.37
C LYS A 134 -5.84 13.70 -1.61
N THR A 135 -5.67 15.00 -1.54
CA THR A 135 -6.48 15.92 -0.71
C THR A 135 -8.00 15.80 -0.92
N PRO A 136 -8.53 15.64 -2.16
CA PRO A 136 -9.96 15.44 -2.35
C PRO A 136 -10.51 14.17 -1.67
N ASN A 137 -9.68 13.11 -1.62
CA ASN A 137 -10.08 11.84 -0.99
C ASN A 137 -10.02 11.94 0.54
N LEU A 138 -9.04 12.69 1.06
CA LEU A 138 -8.89 12.90 2.51
C LEU A 138 -10.09 13.65 3.08
N LYS A 139 -10.54 14.71 2.42
CA LYS A 139 -11.69 15.47 2.85
C LYS A 139 -12.91 14.56 3.00
N LYS A 140 -13.20 13.73 1.99
CA LYS A 140 -14.33 12.80 2.01
C LYS A 140 -14.25 11.77 3.14
N ASN A 141 -13.07 11.22 3.40
CA ASN A 141 -12.88 10.20 4.45
C ASN A 141 -12.96 10.78 5.86
N TRP A 142 -12.58 12.02 6.05
CA TRP A 142 -12.59 12.69 7.35
C TRP A 142 -13.92 13.33 7.72
N GLU A 143 -14.69 13.79 6.76
CA GLU A 143 -16.07 14.25 6.97
C GLU A 143 -16.95 13.13 7.57
N THR A 144 -16.57 11.86 7.34
CA THR A 144 -17.25 10.70 7.94
C THR A 144 -16.76 10.33 9.35
N SER A 145 -15.58 10.81 9.77
CA SER A 145 -14.90 10.29 10.96
C SER A 145 -14.97 11.18 12.21
N SER A 146 -15.07 12.50 12.11
CA SER A 146 -15.26 13.37 13.28
C SER A 146 -15.74 14.79 12.96
N LYS A 147 -16.76 15.25 13.70
CA LYS A 147 -17.29 16.62 13.59
C LYS A 147 -16.32 17.72 14.04
N GLU A 148 -15.33 17.41 14.88
CA GLU A 148 -14.37 18.40 15.39
C GLU A 148 -13.30 18.78 14.34
N ILE A 149 -12.97 17.87 13.44
CA ILE A 149 -11.98 18.12 12.39
C ILE A 149 -12.58 18.98 11.27
N GLU A 150 -13.88 18.91 11.04
CA GLU A 150 -14.61 19.67 10.01
C GLU A 150 -14.36 21.19 10.09
N LEU A 151 -14.35 21.74 11.31
CA LEU A 151 -14.15 23.17 11.58
C LEU A 151 -12.75 23.70 11.21
N THR A 152 -11.76 22.82 11.12
CA THR A 152 -10.37 23.19 10.83
C THR A 152 -10.06 23.12 9.33
N TRP A 153 -10.69 22.19 8.62
CA TRP A 153 -10.47 21.96 7.21
C TRP A 153 -11.00 23.06 6.30
N ASP A 154 -12.11 23.69 6.67
CA ASP A 154 -12.68 24.81 5.89
C ASP A 154 -11.75 26.04 5.87
N LYS A 155 -10.80 26.14 6.81
CA LYS A 155 -9.80 27.20 6.86
C LYS A 155 -8.58 26.94 6.01
N ILE A 156 -8.34 25.68 5.61
CA ILE A 156 -7.20 25.30 4.80
C ILE A 156 -7.63 25.28 3.32
N ASN A 157 -6.94 26.05 2.48
CA ASN A 157 -7.16 26.01 1.05
C ASN A 157 -6.59 24.73 0.45
N LEU A 158 -7.29 23.62 0.66
CA LEU A 158 -6.87 22.28 0.22
C LEU A 158 -6.73 22.17 -1.32
N LYS A 159 -7.36 23.06 -2.08
CA LYS A 159 -7.21 23.09 -3.54
C LYS A 159 -5.81 23.50 -3.98
N ALA A 160 -5.09 24.23 -3.12
CA ALA A 160 -3.71 24.61 -3.39
C ALA A 160 -2.72 23.46 -3.16
N TYR A 161 -3.14 22.40 -2.46
CA TYR A 161 -2.28 21.27 -2.09
C TYR A 161 -2.93 19.95 -2.57
N PRO A 162 -2.70 19.54 -3.83
CA PRO A 162 -3.33 18.33 -4.38
C PRO A 162 -2.89 17.03 -3.69
N LEU A 163 -1.69 17.05 -3.10
CA LEU A 163 -1.11 15.93 -2.35
C LEU A 163 -0.65 16.41 -0.96
N ILE A 164 -0.79 15.54 0.02
CA ILE A 164 -0.20 15.69 1.34
C ILE A 164 0.66 14.44 1.58
N VAL A 165 1.89 14.66 2.05
CA VAL A 165 2.81 13.58 2.40
C VAL A 165 3.27 13.76 3.84
N LEU A 166 3.34 12.64 4.55
CA LEU A 166 3.94 12.54 5.86
C LEU A 166 5.05 11.48 5.79
N GLN A 167 6.27 11.88 6.07
CA GLN A 167 7.44 11.00 6.10
C GLN A 167 7.96 10.87 7.52
N GLY A 168 8.20 9.65 7.96
CA GLY A 168 8.86 9.36 9.23
C GLY A 168 10.16 8.60 8.99
N ILE A 169 11.23 9.06 9.64
CA ILE A 169 12.55 8.43 9.61
C ILE A 169 12.87 7.95 11.02
N SER A 170 13.21 6.68 11.16
CA SER A 170 13.66 6.10 12.42
C SER A 170 15.18 5.90 12.36
N GLU A 171 15.91 6.59 13.21
CA GLU A 171 17.35 6.42 13.39
C GLU A 171 17.65 6.16 14.87
N ASN A 172 18.34 5.05 15.17
CA ASN A 172 18.90 4.76 16.50
C ASN A 172 17.93 5.03 17.68
N ASN A 173 16.70 4.55 17.60
CA ASN A 173 15.60 4.74 18.58
C ASN A 173 14.95 6.13 18.58
N PHE A 174 15.19 6.98 17.61
CA PHE A 174 14.48 8.23 17.41
C PHE A 174 13.58 8.15 16.17
N ILE A 175 12.40 8.75 16.24
CA ILE A 175 11.54 9.00 15.09
C ILE A 175 11.61 10.50 14.81
N GLN A 176 12.10 10.87 13.63
CA GLN A 176 12.05 12.22 13.12
C GLN A 176 10.85 12.35 12.17
N THR A 177 9.98 13.31 12.40
CA THR A 177 8.77 13.61 11.58
C THR A 177 8.88 14.99 10.97
#